data_93fec8e69f0268bc606c1fb938c4ec3f
#
_entry.id   93fec8e69f0268bc606c1fb938c4ec3f
#
_cell.length_a   1.000
_cell.length_b   1.000
_cell.length_c   1.000
_cell.angle_alpha   90.00
_cell.angle_beta   90.00
_cell.angle_gamma   90.00
#
_symmetry.space_group_name_H-M   'P 1'
#
loop_
_entity.id
_entity.type
_entity.pdbx_description
1 polymer ?
#
loop_
_entity_poly.entity_id
_entity_poly.type
_entity_poly.pdbx_seq_one_letter_code
_entity_poly.pdbx_strand_id
1 'polypeptide(L)'
;MSKLRFRVVETAFKKKAATVETPAERPSEYFAKYVFNREKMFKYLPGAVYAKLTDAMDNGAPLERAIADEVAAGMKRWATELGVTHYTHWFQPLTEGTAEKHDAFVEHDGKGGMMEEFSGKLLVQQEPDASSFPNGGIRNTFEARGYSAWDPSSPVFVVDDTLCIPTVFIAYTGESLDYKTPLLKALSAVGKAAVDVCRYFNPEVKKVMAYLGWEQEYFLVDEGLYAARPDLLLTGRTLMGHEASKNQQLEDHYFGAIPTRVAAFMKDLEIQALELLSLIHISEPTRHSLIS
;
A
#
# COMPACT_ATOMS: atom_id res chain seq x y z
N MET A 1 35.68 -0.05 19.94
CA MET A 1 34.64 -0.49 19.03
C MET A 1 34.05 -1.88 19.34
N SER A 2 34.86 -2.89 19.66
CA SER A 2 34.35 -4.24 19.99
C SER A 2 33.37 -4.28 21.17
N LYS A 3 33.65 -3.53 22.27
CA LYS A 3 32.79 -3.49 23.46
C LYS A 3 31.35 -2.97 23.17
N LEU A 4 31.22 -2.01 22.27
CA LEU A 4 29.90 -1.50 21.87
C LEU A 4 29.08 -2.56 21.11
N ARG A 5 29.70 -3.28 20.19
CA ARG A 5 29.03 -4.37 19.44
C ARG A 5 28.55 -5.48 20.37
N PHE A 6 29.38 -5.91 21.32
CA PHE A 6 28.99 -6.92 22.31
C PHE A 6 27.82 -6.45 23.18
N ARG A 7 27.81 -5.18 23.58
CA ARG A 7 26.68 -4.63 24.34
C ARG A 7 25.38 -4.62 23.53
N VAL A 8 25.45 -4.26 22.25
CA VAL A 8 24.26 -4.29 21.37
C VAL A 8 23.72 -5.71 21.21
N VAL A 9 24.61 -6.68 20.97
CA VAL A 9 24.21 -8.09 20.89
C VAL A 9 23.60 -8.56 22.21
N GLU A 10 24.24 -8.27 23.35
CA GLU A 10 23.70 -8.63 24.68
C GLU A 10 22.34 -7.99 24.93
N THR A 11 22.14 -6.75 24.51
CA THR A 11 20.86 -6.05 24.65
C THR A 11 19.79 -6.69 23.77
N ALA A 12 20.12 -7.03 22.51
CA ALA A 12 19.21 -7.71 21.60
C ALA A 12 18.73 -9.07 22.14
N PHE A 13 19.64 -9.85 22.72
CA PHE A 13 19.28 -11.13 23.36
C PHE A 13 18.37 -11.00 24.59
N LYS A 14 18.43 -9.87 25.28
CA LYS A 14 17.58 -9.61 26.45
C LYS A 14 16.17 -9.11 26.09
N LYS A 15 15.96 -8.68 24.85
CA LYS A 15 14.64 -8.22 24.40
C LYS A 15 13.65 -9.38 24.37
N LYS A 16 12.50 -9.17 24.99
CA LYS A 16 11.38 -10.11 24.96
C LYS A 16 10.53 -9.89 23.72
N ALA A 17 9.76 -10.90 23.33
CA ALA A 17 8.72 -10.75 22.34
C ALA A 17 7.67 -9.72 22.79
N ALA A 18 7.15 -8.93 21.87
CA ALA A 18 6.01 -8.08 22.15
C ALA A 18 4.77 -8.94 22.48
N THR A 19 3.92 -8.43 23.35
CA THR A 19 2.61 -9.03 23.56
C THR A 19 1.68 -8.53 22.47
N VAL A 20 1.14 -9.43 21.68
CA VAL A 20 0.19 -9.13 20.62
C VAL A 20 -1.19 -9.52 21.08
N GLU A 21 -2.06 -8.54 21.21
CA GLU A 21 -3.46 -8.77 21.50
C GLU A 21 -4.16 -9.38 20.29
N THR A 22 -4.90 -10.45 20.50
CA THR A 22 -5.70 -11.06 19.44
C THR A 22 -7.08 -10.43 19.48
N PRO A 23 -7.63 -9.94 18.35
CA PRO A 23 -9.02 -9.48 18.31
C PRO A 23 -9.97 -10.55 18.85
N ALA A 24 -10.95 -10.12 19.62
CA ALA A 24 -12.00 -11.02 20.14
C ALA A 24 -12.99 -11.41 19.04
N GLU A 25 -13.09 -10.59 18.02
CA GLU A 25 -13.94 -10.78 16.86
C GLU A 25 -13.36 -11.87 15.93
N ARG A 26 -14.23 -12.42 15.09
CA ARG A 26 -13.80 -13.35 14.05
C ARG A 26 -13.03 -12.60 12.93
N PRO A 27 -12.07 -13.23 12.27
CA PRO A 27 -11.34 -12.61 11.15
C PRO A 27 -12.26 -11.98 10.08
N SER A 28 -13.40 -12.58 9.80
CA SER A 28 -14.41 -12.05 8.88
C SER A 28 -15.07 -10.74 9.33
N GLU A 29 -15.02 -10.42 10.61
CA GLU A 29 -15.67 -9.22 11.18
C GLU A 29 -14.76 -7.99 11.15
N TYR A 30 -13.45 -8.20 11.23
CA TYR A 30 -12.47 -7.12 11.11
C TYR A 30 -11.73 -7.10 9.76
N PHE A 31 -11.99 -8.07 8.87
CA PHE A 31 -11.41 -8.09 7.53
C PHE A 31 -11.79 -6.83 6.74
N ALA A 32 -10.79 -6.17 6.16
CA ALA A 32 -10.95 -4.93 5.42
C ALA A 32 -11.60 -3.79 6.24
N LYS A 33 -11.45 -3.78 7.56
CA LYS A 33 -12.00 -2.74 8.44
C LYS A 33 -11.61 -1.34 8.00
N TYR A 34 -10.35 -1.16 7.60
CA TYR A 34 -9.76 0.11 7.19
C TYR A 34 -9.71 0.29 5.66
N VAL A 35 -10.53 -0.41 4.90
CA VAL A 35 -10.58 -0.32 3.44
C VAL A 35 -11.96 0.11 2.98
N PHE A 36 -12.03 1.11 2.10
CA PHE A 36 -13.27 1.54 1.47
C PHE A 36 -13.68 0.56 0.37
N ASN A 37 -14.10 -0.63 0.81
CA ASN A 37 -14.52 -1.73 -0.05
C ASN A 37 -15.96 -1.56 -0.57
N ARG A 38 -16.46 -2.49 -1.37
CA ARG A 38 -17.80 -2.43 -1.96
C ARG A 38 -18.92 -2.34 -0.93
N GLU A 39 -18.78 -2.97 0.22
CA GLU A 39 -19.75 -2.89 1.30
C GLU A 39 -19.85 -1.46 1.85
N LYS A 40 -18.71 -0.81 2.10
CA LYS A 40 -18.65 0.58 2.54
C LYS A 40 -19.07 1.55 1.45
N MET A 41 -18.70 1.29 0.19
CA MET A 41 -19.21 2.06 -0.96
C MET A 41 -20.75 2.01 -1.00
N PHE A 42 -21.33 0.84 -0.83
CA PHE A 42 -22.79 0.69 -0.81
C PHE A 42 -23.44 1.43 0.37
N LYS A 43 -22.79 1.43 1.53
CA LYS A 43 -23.29 2.12 2.75
C LYS A 43 -23.20 3.64 2.66
N TYR A 44 -22.10 4.17 2.10
CA TYR A 44 -21.79 5.59 2.17
C TYR A 44 -22.06 6.38 0.89
N LEU A 45 -22.35 5.71 -0.23
CA LEU A 45 -22.64 6.37 -1.51
C LEU A 45 -24.13 6.27 -1.87
N PRO A 46 -24.67 7.28 -2.54
CA PRO A 46 -25.98 7.16 -3.17
C PRO A 46 -26.00 6.00 -4.18
N GLY A 47 -27.13 5.28 -4.28
CA GLY A 47 -27.21 4.07 -5.11
C GLY A 47 -26.81 4.27 -6.58
N ALA A 48 -27.15 5.41 -7.18
CA ALA A 48 -26.76 5.74 -8.56
C ALA A 48 -25.25 5.96 -8.70
N VAL A 49 -24.62 6.57 -7.68
CA VAL A 49 -23.16 6.80 -7.63
C VAL A 49 -22.42 5.48 -7.43
N TYR A 50 -22.92 4.65 -6.53
CA TYR A 50 -22.38 3.30 -6.31
C TYR A 50 -22.39 2.48 -7.63
N ALA A 51 -23.51 2.47 -8.35
CA ALA A 51 -23.63 1.72 -9.60
C ALA A 51 -22.62 2.21 -10.66
N LYS A 52 -22.46 3.52 -10.83
CA LYS A 52 -21.50 4.09 -11.78
C LYS A 52 -20.05 3.85 -11.37
N LEU A 53 -19.73 3.97 -10.07
CA LEU A 53 -18.40 3.69 -9.56
C LEU A 53 -18.03 2.22 -9.76
N THR A 54 -18.93 1.30 -9.45
CA THR A 54 -18.70 -0.14 -9.66
C THR A 54 -18.57 -0.49 -11.15
N ASP A 55 -19.31 0.16 -12.03
CA ASP A 55 -19.13 0.00 -13.47
C ASP A 55 -17.77 0.51 -13.95
N ALA A 56 -17.31 1.65 -13.45
CA ALA A 56 -15.95 2.15 -13.71
C ALA A 56 -14.87 1.17 -13.24
N MET A 57 -15.01 0.60 -12.04
CA MET A 57 -14.11 -0.40 -11.50
C MET A 57 -14.09 -1.70 -12.30
N ASP A 58 -15.27 -2.18 -12.72
CA ASP A 58 -15.41 -3.49 -13.36
C ASP A 58 -15.14 -3.44 -14.86
N ASN A 59 -15.54 -2.38 -15.53
CA ASN A 59 -15.52 -2.27 -16.98
C ASN A 59 -14.57 -1.18 -17.51
N GLY A 60 -13.94 -0.39 -16.61
CA GLY A 60 -13.07 0.71 -16.99
C GLY A 60 -13.83 1.88 -17.62
N ALA A 61 -15.09 2.07 -17.26
CA ALA A 61 -15.88 3.22 -17.71
C ALA A 61 -15.27 4.52 -17.15
N PRO A 62 -15.31 5.63 -17.91
CA PRO A 62 -14.81 6.90 -17.42
C PRO A 62 -15.65 7.42 -16.26
N LEU A 63 -14.99 7.97 -15.25
CA LEU A 63 -15.65 8.56 -14.09
C LEU A 63 -15.95 10.03 -14.38
N GLU A 64 -17.24 10.39 -14.34
CA GLU A 64 -17.68 11.78 -14.49
C GLU A 64 -17.32 12.60 -13.24
N ARG A 65 -16.94 13.87 -13.42
CA ARG A 65 -16.52 14.75 -12.32
C ARG A 65 -17.57 14.90 -11.21
N ALA A 66 -18.85 15.02 -11.60
CA ALA A 66 -19.95 15.14 -10.64
C ALA A 66 -20.04 13.92 -9.70
N ILE A 67 -19.72 12.75 -10.20
CA ILE A 67 -19.70 11.50 -9.42
C ILE A 67 -18.49 11.50 -8.47
N ALA A 68 -17.36 12.03 -8.92
CA ALA A 68 -16.16 12.10 -8.10
C ALA A 68 -16.39 12.93 -6.82
N ASP A 69 -17.16 14.02 -6.89
CA ASP A 69 -17.50 14.83 -5.71
C ASP A 69 -18.37 14.03 -4.70
N GLU A 70 -19.34 13.28 -5.17
CA GLU A 70 -20.17 12.43 -4.31
C GLU A 70 -19.37 11.25 -3.72
N VAL A 71 -18.46 10.66 -4.48
CA VAL A 71 -17.55 9.62 -3.99
C VAL A 71 -16.62 10.17 -2.93
N ALA A 72 -16.00 11.32 -3.18
CA ALA A 72 -15.14 11.99 -2.22
C ALA A 72 -15.87 12.32 -0.91
N ALA A 73 -17.10 12.83 -1.01
CA ALA A 73 -17.94 13.09 0.17
C ALA A 73 -18.28 11.82 0.96
N GLY A 74 -18.53 10.71 0.27
CA GLY A 74 -18.76 9.41 0.91
C GLY A 74 -17.51 8.85 1.59
N MET A 75 -16.36 8.93 0.93
CA MET A 75 -15.07 8.56 1.50
C MET A 75 -14.73 9.38 2.74
N LYS A 76 -14.91 10.70 2.67
CA LYS A 76 -14.66 11.59 3.81
C LYS A 76 -15.54 11.22 5.00
N ARG A 77 -16.85 11.01 4.81
CA ARG A 77 -17.74 10.60 5.91
C ARG A 77 -17.28 9.31 6.56
N TRP A 78 -16.95 8.29 5.77
CA TRP A 78 -16.43 7.05 6.29
C TRP A 78 -15.11 7.23 7.04
N ALA A 79 -14.17 7.98 6.48
CA ALA A 79 -12.87 8.22 7.09
C ALA A 79 -12.98 9.00 8.41
N THR A 80 -13.80 10.05 8.45
CA THR A 80 -14.01 10.84 9.67
C THR A 80 -14.70 10.05 10.78
N GLU A 81 -15.56 9.09 10.46
CA GLU A 81 -16.13 8.16 11.46
C GLU A 81 -15.04 7.26 12.08
N LEU A 82 -13.93 7.01 11.39
CA LEU A 82 -12.76 6.30 11.90
C LEU A 82 -11.75 7.21 12.63
N GLY A 83 -12.02 8.52 12.74
CA GLY A 83 -11.12 9.49 13.37
C GLY A 83 -10.02 10.00 12.45
N VAL A 84 -10.10 9.74 11.14
CA VAL A 84 -9.14 10.21 10.14
C VAL A 84 -9.25 11.72 9.98
N THR A 85 -8.12 12.40 9.95
CA THR A 85 -8.02 13.86 9.88
C THR A 85 -7.28 14.35 8.64
N HIS A 86 -6.54 13.46 7.99
CA HIS A 86 -5.68 13.78 6.86
C HIS A 86 -5.94 12.83 5.68
N TYR A 87 -5.47 13.21 4.50
CA TYR A 87 -5.43 12.35 3.33
C TYR A 87 -4.11 12.49 2.59
N THR A 88 -3.76 11.46 1.83
CA THR A 88 -2.58 11.47 0.97
C THR A 88 -2.84 10.72 -0.31
N HIS A 89 -2.19 11.15 -1.38
CA HIS A 89 -2.13 10.39 -2.61
C HIS A 89 -1.04 9.33 -2.48
N TRP A 90 -1.45 8.06 -2.57
CA TRP A 90 -0.57 6.92 -2.39
C TRP A 90 0.00 6.47 -3.72
N PHE A 91 1.30 6.66 -3.93
CA PHE A 91 2.03 6.25 -5.13
C PHE A 91 2.94 5.07 -4.84
N GLN A 92 3.30 4.31 -5.88
CA GLN A 92 4.35 3.30 -5.80
C GLN A 92 5.50 3.69 -6.74
N PRO A 93 6.77 3.56 -6.30
CA PRO A 93 7.22 3.04 -5.01
C PRO A 93 7.05 4.05 -3.89
N LEU A 94 6.70 3.54 -2.72
CA LEU A 94 6.76 4.31 -1.50
C LEU A 94 7.91 3.81 -0.66
N THR A 95 8.67 4.73 -0.11
CA THR A 95 9.46 4.52 1.08
C THR A 95 8.66 4.99 2.29
N GLU A 96 9.22 4.88 3.46
CA GLU A 96 8.60 5.34 4.69
C GLU A 96 7.90 6.69 4.53
N GLY A 97 6.67 6.75 4.96
CA GLY A 97 5.84 7.92 4.87
C GLY A 97 5.06 8.04 3.57
N THR A 98 4.48 9.18 3.40
CA THR A 98 3.61 9.48 2.28
C THR A 98 4.39 10.05 1.11
N ALA A 99 3.93 9.73 -0.07
CA ALA A 99 4.26 10.52 -1.23
C ALA A 99 3.66 11.93 -1.04
N GLU A 100 3.84 12.76 -1.90
CA GLU A 100 3.73 14.17 -2.10
C GLU A 100 2.73 14.98 -1.25
N LYS A 101 1.47 14.62 -1.17
CA LYS A 101 0.46 15.46 -0.52
C LYS A 101 -0.16 14.77 0.68
N HIS A 102 0.29 15.15 1.82
CA HIS A 102 -0.31 14.83 3.09
C HIS A 102 -1.03 16.08 3.60
N ASP A 103 -2.28 16.22 3.22
CA ASP A 103 -3.12 17.38 3.53
C ASP A 103 -4.17 17.02 4.59
N ALA A 104 -4.52 17.98 5.42
CA ALA A 104 -5.66 17.84 6.34
C ALA A 104 -6.98 18.00 5.59
N PHE A 105 -8.05 17.39 6.10
CA PHE A 105 -9.41 17.65 5.63
C PHE A 105 -9.94 19.03 6.04
N VAL A 106 -9.13 20.06 5.98
CA VAL A 106 -9.48 21.38 6.50
C VAL A 106 -9.12 22.45 5.47
N GLU A 107 -10.10 23.27 5.12
CA GLU A 107 -9.94 24.45 4.28
C GLU A 107 -10.52 25.70 4.95
N HIS A 108 -10.09 26.89 4.52
CA HIS A 108 -10.65 28.15 4.96
C HIS A 108 -12.05 28.35 4.39
N ASP A 109 -13.00 28.74 5.24
CA ASP A 109 -14.38 29.04 4.83
C ASP A 109 -14.54 30.40 4.14
N GLY A 110 -13.46 31.16 3.96
CA GLY A 110 -13.45 32.51 3.40
C GLY A 110 -14.01 33.58 4.32
N LYS A 111 -14.46 33.23 5.54
CA LYS A 111 -15.05 34.13 6.54
C LYS A 111 -14.24 34.21 7.84
N GLY A 112 -13.04 33.69 7.82
CA GLY A 112 -12.14 33.62 8.98
C GLY A 112 -12.28 32.39 9.85
N GLY A 113 -13.10 31.42 9.42
CA GLY A 113 -13.22 30.10 10.01
C GLY A 113 -12.59 29.01 9.15
N MET A 114 -12.75 27.77 9.60
CA MET A 114 -12.28 26.56 8.93
C MET A 114 -13.47 25.63 8.68
N MET A 115 -13.45 24.93 7.56
CA MET A 115 -14.41 23.87 7.27
C MET A 115 -13.69 22.61 6.81
N GLU A 116 -14.28 21.47 7.07
CA GLU A 116 -13.78 20.20 6.56
C GLU A 116 -14.19 20.03 5.09
N GLU A 117 -13.21 19.88 4.21
CA GLU A 117 -13.44 19.66 2.79
C GLU A 117 -12.58 18.53 2.24
N PHE A 118 -13.18 17.72 1.37
CA PHE A 118 -12.49 16.78 0.48
C PHE A 118 -13.35 16.63 -0.77
N SER A 119 -12.92 17.22 -1.86
CA SER A 119 -13.68 17.27 -3.11
C SER A 119 -13.21 16.24 -4.14
N GLY A 120 -14.04 15.97 -5.12
CA GLY A 120 -13.71 15.13 -6.24
C GLY A 120 -12.51 15.65 -7.06
N LYS A 121 -12.26 16.96 -7.05
CA LYS A 121 -11.07 17.55 -7.66
C LYS A 121 -9.79 17.03 -7.00
N LEU A 122 -9.81 16.84 -5.70
CA LEU A 122 -8.67 16.27 -4.95
C LEU A 122 -8.54 14.77 -5.20
N LEU A 123 -9.64 14.09 -5.48
CA LEU A 123 -9.66 12.66 -5.72
C LEU A 123 -9.19 12.27 -7.13
N VAL A 124 -9.65 12.98 -8.18
CA VAL A 124 -9.55 12.49 -9.57
C VAL A 124 -8.23 12.80 -10.23
N GLN A 125 -7.79 14.04 -10.24
CA GLN A 125 -6.59 14.44 -10.97
C GLN A 125 -5.92 15.65 -10.33
N GLN A 126 -4.59 15.62 -10.32
CA GLN A 126 -3.71 16.69 -9.88
C GLN A 126 -2.49 16.80 -10.79
N GLU A 127 -1.73 17.87 -10.63
CA GLU A 127 -0.49 18.13 -11.36
C GLU A 127 0.69 18.23 -10.38
N PRO A 128 1.15 17.09 -9.82
CA PRO A 128 2.23 17.10 -8.84
C PRO A 128 3.60 17.33 -9.50
N ASP A 129 4.57 17.63 -8.67
CA ASP A 129 5.98 17.66 -9.01
C ASP A 129 6.70 16.48 -8.32
N ALA A 130 7.21 15.54 -9.10
CA ALA A 130 7.87 14.34 -8.57
C ALA A 130 9.17 14.65 -7.82
N SER A 131 9.74 15.84 -7.95
CA SER A 131 10.91 16.26 -7.16
C SER A 131 10.59 16.39 -5.66
N SER A 132 9.30 16.54 -5.32
CA SER A 132 8.82 16.55 -3.93
C SER A 132 8.72 15.14 -3.32
N PHE A 133 8.77 14.09 -4.12
CA PHE A 133 8.65 12.71 -3.63
C PHE A 133 9.93 12.26 -2.94
N PRO A 134 9.87 11.49 -1.87
CA PRO A 134 11.04 10.94 -1.20
C PRO A 134 11.99 10.21 -2.15
N ASN A 135 11.46 9.56 -3.18
CA ASN A 135 12.20 8.81 -4.20
C ASN A 135 12.22 9.49 -5.58
N GLY A 136 11.85 10.75 -5.67
CA GLY A 136 11.77 11.48 -6.94
C GLY A 136 13.10 11.59 -7.70
N GLY A 137 14.22 11.46 -6.98
CA GLY A 137 15.55 11.55 -7.55
C GLY A 137 15.88 12.95 -8.07
N ILE A 138 17.00 13.06 -8.78
CA ILE A 138 17.39 14.28 -9.46
C ILE A 138 16.82 14.22 -10.88
N ARG A 139 15.80 15.03 -11.16
CA ARG A 139 15.17 15.16 -12.47
C ARG A 139 15.06 16.61 -12.87
N ASN A 140 15.01 16.88 -14.16
CA ASN A 140 14.64 18.20 -14.64
C ASN A 140 13.17 18.48 -14.31
N THR A 141 12.83 19.71 -13.99
CA THR A 141 11.48 20.08 -13.52
C THR A 141 10.37 19.64 -14.49
N PHE A 142 10.59 19.73 -15.80
CA PHE A 142 9.58 19.33 -16.78
C PHE A 142 9.42 17.81 -16.90
N GLU A 143 10.44 17.03 -16.55
CA GLU A 143 10.39 15.55 -16.48
C GLU A 143 9.75 15.08 -15.19
N ALA A 144 9.86 15.89 -14.15
CA ALA A 144 9.28 15.60 -12.82
C ALA A 144 7.81 15.95 -12.73
N ARG A 145 7.27 16.80 -13.62
CA ARG A 145 5.87 17.21 -13.62
C ARG A 145 5.03 16.32 -14.52
N GLY A 146 3.76 16.17 -14.13
CA GLY A 146 2.83 15.36 -14.88
C GLY A 146 1.43 15.40 -14.29
N TYR A 147 0.66 14.40 -14.65
CA TYR A 147 -0.70 14.21 -14.18
C TYR A 147 -0.76 13.02 -13.23
N SER A 148 -1.33 13.21 -12.07
CA SER A 148 -1.73 12.14 -11.18
C SER A 148 -3.23 11.92 -11.28
N ALA A 149 -3.66 10.68 -11.12
CA ALA A 149 -5.07 10.34 -11.10
C ALA A 149 -5.33 9.21 -10.10
N TRP A 150 -6.44 9.32 -9.38
CA TRP A 150 -6.92 8.21 -8.59
C TRP A 150 -7.19 6.99 -9.49
N ASP A 151 -6.73 5.82 -9.03
CA ASP A 151 -7.04 4.55 -9.65
C ASP A 151 -8.25 3.91 -8.94
N PRO A 152 -9.46 3.97 -9.51
CA PRO A 152 -10.65 3.41 -8.89
C PRO A 152 -10.63 1.87 -8.80
N SER A 153 -9.77 1.20 -9.55
CA SER A 153 -9.61 -0.26 -9.47
C SER A 153 -8.92 -0.70 -8.17
N SER A 154 -8.29 0.24 -7.47
CA SER A 154 -7.65 0.00 -6.18
C SER A 154 -8.43 0.66 -5.06
N PRO A 155 -8.76 -0.08 -4.02
CA PRO A 155 -9.53 0.47 -2.91
C PRO A 155 -8.72 1.50 -2.14
N VAL A 156 -9.39 2.58 -1.74
CA VAL A 156 -8.89 3.56 -0.78
C VAL A 156 -8.85 2.93 0.60
N PHE A 157 -7.84 3.24 1.40
CA PHE A 157 -7.63 2.64 2.71
C PHE A 157 -7.14 3.67 3.73
N VAL A 158 -7.18 3.30 4.99
CA VAL A 158 -6.75 4.16 6.12
C VAL A 158 -5.55 3.54 6.80
N VAL A 159 -4.53 4.35 7.04
CA VAL A 159 -3.39 4.03 7.90
C VAL A 159 -3.28 5.14 8.94
N ASP A 160 -3.31 4.78 10.20
CA ASP A 160 -3.34 5.69 11.33
C ASP A 160 -4.48 6.73 11.21
N ASP A 161 -4.17 8.00 11.10
CA ASP A 161 -5.11 9.11 10.96
C ASP A 161 -5.26 9.61 9.51
N THR A 162 -4.76 8.84 8.55
CA THR A 162 -4.60 9.27 7.15
C THR A 162 -5.36 8.38 6.19
N LEU A 163 -6.19 9.00 5.34
CA LEU A 163 -6.83 8.37 4.18
C LEU A 163 -5.84 8.26 3.02
N CYS A 164 -5.50 7.05 2.62
CA CYS A 164 -4.56 6.76 1.54
C CYS A 164 -5.31 6.49 0.23
N ILE A 165 -5.06 7.31 -0.79
CA ILE A 165 -5.73 7.25 -2.09
C ILE A 165 -4.77 6.66 -3.12
N PRO A 166 -4.97 5.40 -3.57
CA PRO A 166 -4.13 4.80 -4.60
C PRO A 166 -4.17 5.61 -5.89
N THR A 167 -3.00 6.05 -6.33
CA THR A 167 -2.86 7.04 -7.40
C THR A 167 -1.81 6.59 -8.41
N VAL A 168 -2.02 6.93 -9.67
CA VAL A 168 -1.07 6.76 -10.77
C VAL A 168 -0.48 8.11 -11.14
N PHE A 169 0.76 8.12 -11.66
CA PHE A 169 1.45 9.33 -12.02
C PHE A 169 2.20 9.21 -13.35
N ILE A 170 1.83 10.05 -14.30
CA ILE A 170 2.40 10.08 -15.67
C ILE A 170 2.99 11.45 -15.91
N ALA A 171 4.28 11.52 -16.28
CA ALA A 171 4.95 12.75 -16.66
C ALA A 171 4.32 13.41 -17.89
N TYR A 172 4.50 14.72 -18.07
CA TYR A 172 4.08 15.41 -19.30
C TYR A 172 4.72 14.84 -20.56
N THR A 173 5.88 14.21 -20.42
CA THR A 173 6.55 13.47 -21.50
C THR A 173 5.90 12.14 -21.86
N GLY A 174 4.90 11.68 -21.07
CA GLY A 174 4.22 10.40 -21.23
C GLY A 174 4.93 9.23 -20.52
N GLU A 175 6.01 9.48 -19.82
CA GLU A 175 6.70 8.47 -19.01
C GLU A 175 5.92 8.20 -17.72
N SER A 176 5.83 6.93 -17.32
CA SER A 176 5.30 6.57 -16.01
C SER A 176 6.30 6.92 -14.91
N LEU A 177 5.84 7.67 -13.90
CA LEU A 177 6.63 8.02 -12.72
C LEU A 177 6.30 7.12 -11.51
N ASP A 178 5.36 6.20 -11.68
CA ASP A 178 4.97 5.20 -10.70
C ASP A 178 5.13 3.78 -11.27
N TYR A 179 5.06 2.76 -10.40
CA TYR A 179 5.15 1.36 -10.82
C TYR A 179 3.81 0.76 -11.19
N LYS A 180 2.71 1.38 -10.81
CA LYS A 180 1.36 0.87 -11.04
C LYS A 180 0.88 1.09 -12.46
N THR A 181 1.18 2.22 -13.06
CA THR A 181 0.79 2.53 -14.44
C THR A 181 1.26 1.47 -15.45
N PRO A 182 2.53 1.02 -15.45
CA PRO A 182 2.96 -0.08 -16.32
C PRO A 182 2.19 -1.37 -16.07
N LEU A 183 1.90 -1.71 -14.80
CA LEU A 183 1.12 -2.88 -14.44
C LEU A 183 -0.31 -2.81 -14.99
N LEU A 184 -1.00 -1.69 -14.83
CA LEU A 184 -2.35 -1.49 -15.33
C LEU A 184 -2.41 -1.58 -16.86
N LYS A 185 -1.41 -1.02 -17.54
CA LYS A 185 -1.27 -1.16 -19.01
C LYS A 185 -1.05 -2.62 -19.44
N ALA A 186 -0.19 -3.33 -18.73
CA ALA A 186 0.08 -4.75 -18.98
C ALA A 186 -1.18 -5.61 -18.76
N LEU A 187 -1.92 -5.38 -17.67
CA LEU A 187 -3.19 -6.06 -17.40
C LEU A 187 -4.22 -5.82 -18.49
N SER A 188 -4.33 -4.57 -18.97
CA SER A 188 -5.23 -4.25 -20.08
C SER A 188 -4.84 -4.95 -21.37
N ALA A 189 -3.54 -4.99 -21.70
CA ALA A 189 -3.05 -5.63 -22.91
C ALA A 189 -3.24 -7.16 -22.87
N VAL A 190 -2.88 -7.79 -21.76
CA VAL A 190 -3.09 -9.23 -21.54
C VAL A 190 -4.56 -9.59 -21.58
N GLY A 191 -5.42 -8.79 -20.91
CA GLY A 191 -6.86 -9.02 -20.90
C GLY A 191 -7.47 -9.02 -22.31
N LYS A 192 -7.07 -8.07 -23.17
CA LYS A 192 -7.52 -8.00 -24.57
C LYS A 192 -7.09 -9.23 -25.36
N ALA A 193 -5.79 -9.56 -25.32
CA ALA A 193 -5.25 -10.71 -26.04
C ALA A 193 -5.89 -12.04 -25.57
N ALA A 194 -6.12 -12.17 -24.26
CA ALA A 194 -6.74 -13.35 -23.71
C ALA A 194 -8.22 -13.48 -24.12
N VAL A 195 -8.96 -12.38 -24.22
CA VAL A 195 -10.35 -12.39 -24.75
C VAL A 195 -10.37 -12.91 -26.19
N ASP A 196 -9.44 -12.46 -27.05
CA ASP A 196 -9.36 -12.88 -28.43
C ASP A 196 -9.12 -14.41 -28.53
N VAL A 197 -8.21 -14.93 -27.72
CA VAL A 197 -7.95 -16.39 -27.67
C VAL A 197 -9.17 -17.16 -27.09
N CYS A 198 -9.76 -16.70 -25.99
CA CYS A 198 -10.90 -17.38 -25.38
C CYS A 198 -12.12 -17.45 -26.29
N ARG A 199 -12.32 -16.46 -27.16
CA ARG A 199 -13.42 -16.43 -28.10
C ARG A 199 -13.39 -17.54 -29.15
N TYR A 200 -12.24 -18.17 -29.41
CA TYR A 200 -12.18 -19.38 -30.23
C TYR A 200 -12.90 -20.57 -29.58
N PHE A 201 -13.02 -20.57 -28.25
CA PHE A 201 -13.66 -21.63 -27.48
C PHE A 201 -15.07 -21.24 -27.02
N ASN A 202 -15.27 -19.98 -26.68
CA ASN A 202 -16.56 -19.43 -26.24
C ASN A 202 -16.71 -17.99 -26.74
N PRO A 203 -17.52 -17.75 -27.79
CA PRO A 203 -17.73 -16.42 -28.37
C PRO A 203 -18.33 -15.39 -27.41
N GLU A 204 -18.99 -15.82 -26.34
CA GLU A 204 -19.64 -14.94 -25.34
C GLU A 204 -18.68 -14.33 -24.34
N VAL A 205 -17.39 -14.68 -24.36
CA VAL A 205 -16.40 -14.12 -23.47
C VAL A 205 -16.19 -12.63 -23.77
N LYS A 206 -16.48 -11.79 -22.77
CA LYS A 206 -16.35 -10.34 -22.87
C LYS A 206 -15.13 -9.79 -22.16
N LYS A 207 -14.68 -10.45 -21.10
CA LYS A 207 -13.57 -10.01 -20.26
C LYS A 207 -12.76 -11.19 -19.73
N VAL A 208 -11.46 -11.05 -19.70
CA VAL A 208 -10.53 -11.95 -19.01
C VAL A 208 -9.70 -11.08 -18.06
N MET A 209 -9.61 -11.52 -16.82
CA MET A 209 -8.81 -10.84 -15.80
C MET A 209 -7.62 -11.72 -15.41
N ALA A 210 -6.45 -11.12 -15.38
CA ALA A 210 -5.28 -11.74 -14.80
C ALA A 210 -5.26 -11.46 -13.29
N TYR A 211 -5.06 -12.51 -12.49
CA TYR A 211 -4.81 -12.38 -11.06
C TYR A 211 -3.33 -12.54 -10.79
N LEU A 212 -2.82 -11.67 -9.96
CA LEU A 212 -1.42 -11.67 -9.54
C LEU A 212 -1.38 -11.76 -8.00
N GLY A 213 -0.64 -12.72 -7.49
CA GLY A 213 -0.29 -12.81 -6.07
C GLY A 213 1.07 -12.15 -5.84
N TRP A 214 1.13 -11.22 -4.91
CA TRP A 214 2.38 -10.62 -4.48
C TRP A 214 3.03 -11.51 -3.44
N GLU A 215 4.31 -11.79 -3.62
CA GLU A 215 5.15 -12.39 -2.59
C GLU A 215 6.22 -11.38 -2.20
N GLN A 216 6.46 -11.23 -0.91
CA GLN A 216 7.51 -10.40 -0.40
C GLN A 216 8.39 -11.20 0.55
N GLU A 217 9.63 -11.37 0.16
CA GLU A 217 10.65 -12.02 0.99
C GLU A 217 11.44 -10.96 1.75
N TYR A 218 11.63 -11.16 3.04
CA TYR A 218 12.38 -10.24 3.89
C TYR A 218 13.03 -10.97 5.07
N PHE A 219 14.08 -10.35 5.60
CA PHE A 219 14.71 -10.77 6.84
C PHE A 219 14.32 -9.81 7.96
N LEU A 220 13.93 -10.35 9.11
CA LEU A 220 13.76 -9.56 10.32
C LEU A 220 15.09 -9.39 11.01
N VAL A 221 15.51 -8.16 11.22
CA VAL A 221 16.75 -7.80 11.89
C VAL A 221 16.42 -6.97 13.12
N ASP A 222 17.06 -7.27 14.26
CA ASP A 222 16.91 -6.42 15.45
C ASP A 222 17.41 -5.01 15.15
N GLU A 223 16.60 -4.00 15.45
CA GLU A 223 16.89 -2.59 15.17
C GLU A 223 18.22 -2.13 15.77
N GLY A 224 18.55 -2.58 16.99
CA GLY A 224 19.84 -2.27 17.62
C GLY A 224 21.03 -2.89 16.87
N LEU A 225 20.86 -4.10 16.33
CA LEU A 225 21.88 -4.72 15.49
C LEU A 225 22.00 -4.03 14.13
N TYR A 226 20.87 -3.61 13.54
CA TYR A 226 20.84 -2.80 12.32
C TYR A 226 21.58 -1.47 12.51
N ALA A 227 21.27 -0.72 13.56
CA ALA A 227 21.89 0.55 13.89
C ALA A 227 23.41 0.42 14.21
N ALA A 228 23.87 -0.75 14.66
CA ALA A 228 25.28 -1.03 14.89
C ALA A 228 26.08 -1.35 13.61
N ARG A 229 25.41 -1.46 12.47
CA ARG A 229 25.99 -1.74 11.15
C ARG A 229 25.94 -0.51 10.27
N PRO A 230 27.08 0.21 10.07
CA PRO A 230 27.09 1.44 9.26
C PRO A 230 26.64 1.22 7.81
N ASP A 231 26.95 0.09 7.22
CA ASP A 231 26.52 -0.26 5.86
C ASP A 231 24.99 -0.41 5.77
N LEU A 232 24.38 -1.14 6.70
CA LEU A 232 22.91 -1.30 6.73
C LEU A 232 22.23 0.04 7.03
N LEU A 233 22.72 0.79 8.01
CA LEU A 233 22.16 2.07 8.42
C LEU A 233 22.19 3.12 7.31
N LEU A 234 23.31 3.20 6.58
CA LEU A 234 23.51 4.25 5.57
C LEU A 234 23.01 3.87 4.18
N THR A 235 22.93 2.59 3.86
CA THR A 235 22.61 2.14 2.49
C THR A 235 21.44 1.17 2.39
N GLY A 236 20.91 0.69 3.52
CA GLY A 236 19.85 -0.31 3.55
C GLY A 236 20.28 -1.72 3.08
N ARG A 237 21.57 -1.93 2.82
CA ARG A 237 22.10 -3.22 2.32
C ARG A 237 23.48 -3.55 2.90
N THR A 238 23.83 -4.83 2.82
CA THR A 238 25.17 -5.29 3.21
C THR A 238 26.21 -4.85 2.19
N LEU A 239 27.17 -4.06 2.62
CA LEU A 239 28.35 -3.65 1.84
C LEU A 239 29.65 -4.25 2.39
N MET A 240 29.67 -4.55 3.68
CA MET A 240 30.85 -5.06 4.39
C MET A 240 30.51 -6.43 4.97
N GLY A 241 31.37 -7.39 4.71
CA GLY A 241 31.19 -8.76 5.16
C GLY A 241 30.43 -9.61 4.16
N HIS A 242 29.89 -10.71 4.64
CA HIS A 242 29.15 -11.67 3.85
C HIS A 242 27.65 -11.38 3.86
N GLU A 243 26.94 -11.80 2.83
CA GLU A 243 25.49 -11.88 2.84
C GLU A 243 25.00 -12.81 3.95
N ALA A 244 23.69 -12.78 4.23
CA ALA A 244 23.11 -13.67 5.21
C ALA A 244 23.46 -15.12 4.90
N SER A 245 23.87 -15.87 5.93
CA SER A 245 24.26 -17.28 5.80
C SER A 245 23.14 -18.19 5.29
N LYS A 246 21.92 -17.70 5.29
CA LYS A 246 20.70 -18.43 4.87
C LYS A 246 20.10 -17.77 3.64
N ASN A 247 20.76 -17.89 2.51
CA ASN A 247 20.36 -17.29 1.24
C ASN A 247 19.63 -18.29 0.33
N GLN A 248 18.82 -19.17 0.85
CA GLN A 248 18.09 -20.23 0.12
C GLN A 248 18.97 -21.31 -0.55
N GLN A 249 20.25 -21.35 -0.26
CA GLN A 249 21.15 -22.36 -0.83
C GLN A 249 21.08 -23.72 -0.12
N LEU A 250 20.64 -23.72 1.13
CA LEU A 250 20.53 -24.90 1.97
C LEU A 250 19.14 -24.98 2.60
N GLU A 251 18.70 -26.17 2.92
CA GLU A 251 17.36 -26.42 3.49
C GLU A 251 17.22 -26.00 4.96
N ASP A 252 18.25 -25.52 5.59
CA ASP A 252 18.29 -25.16 7.02
C ASP A 252 17.20 -24.15 7.41
N HIS A 253 16.85 -23.23 6.53
CA HIS A 253 15.85 -22.20 6.80
C HIS A 253 14.41 -22.71 6.73
N TYR A 254 14.17 -23.90 6.19
CA TYR A 254 12.82 -24.51 6.17
C TYR A 254 12.50 -25.30 7.42
N PHE A 255 13.53 -25.79 8.13
CA PHE A 255 13.38 -26.69 9.27
C PHE A 255 13.77 -26.07 10.62
N GLY A 256 14.12 -24.81 10.64
CA GLY A 256 14.48 -24.11 11.86
C GLY A 256 13.27 -23.78 12.74
N ALA A 257 13.47 -23.74 14.05
CA ALA A 257 12.47 -23.23 14.99
C ALA A 257 12.23 -21.75 14.78
N ILE A 258 10.97 -21.32 14.88
CA ILE A 258 10.61 -19.89 14.79
C ILE A 258 10.87 -19.23 16.13
N PRO A 259 11.74 -18.22 16.21
CA PRO A 259 11.94 -17.46 17.45
C PRO A 259 10.65 -16.77 17.90
N THR A 260 10.43 -16.69 19.20
CA THR A 260 9.21 -16.10 19.78
C THR A 260 8.96 -14.65 19.37
N ARG A 261 10.02 -13.86 19.18
CA ARG A 261 9.93 -12.47 18.67
C ARG A 261 9.40 -12.42 17.23
N VAL A 262 9.85 -13.35 16.39
CA VAL A 262 9.37 -13.47 15.00
C VAL A 262 7.92 -13.92 14.97
N ALA A 263 7.54 -14.89 15.77
CA ALA A 263 6.17 -15.36 15.86
C ALA A 263 5.21 -14.25 16.31
N ALA A 264 5.64 -13.41 17.28
CA ALA A 264 4.86 -12.26 17.72
C ALA A 264 4.70 -11.22 16.60
N PHE A 265 5.78 -10.91 15.87
CA PHE A 265 5.73 -10.03 14.71
C PHE A 265 4.77 -10.55 13.64
N MET A 266 4.88 -11.82 13.27
CA MET A 266 4.03 -12.42 12.24
C MET A 266 2.55 -12.39 12.63
N LYS A 267 2.25 -12.63 13.91
CA LYS A 267 0.88 -12.54 14.42
C LYS A 267 0.32 -11.12 14.32
N ASP A 268 1.10 -10.12 14.68
CA ASP A 268 0.70 -8.71 14.60
C ASP A 268 0.51 -8.27 13.14
N LEU A 269 1.46 -8.62 12.29
CA LEU A 269 1.39 -8.35 10.86
C LEU A 269 0.15 -9.00 10.21
N GLU A 270 -0.20 -10.23 10.58
CA GLU A 270 -1.39 -10.92 10.07
C GLU A 270 -2.68 -10.14 10.42
N ILE A 271 -2.81 -9.70 11.66
CA ILE A 271 -3.98 -8.94 12.11
C ILE A 271 -4.10 -7.64 11.33
N GLN A 272 -3.04 -6.84 11.27
CA GLN A 272 -3.03 -5.57 10.56
C GLN A 272 -3.25 -5.75 9.04
N ALA A 273 -2.67 -6.78 8.45
CA ALA A 273 -2.86 -7.09 7.04
C ALA A 273 -4.31 -7.47 6.71
N LEU A 274 -4.98 -8.24 7.58
CA LEU A 274 -6.39 -8.57 7.42
C LEU A 274 -7.28 -7.33 7.48
N GLU A 275 -7.01 -6.39 8.37
CA GLU A 275 -7.73 -5.12 8.45
C GLU A 275 -7.56 -4.25 7.19
N LEU A 276 -6.45 -4.44 6.46
CA LEU A 276 -6.11 -3.77 5.19
C LEU A 276 -6.40 -4.61 3.94
N LEU A 277 -7.30 -5.59 4.00
CA LEU A 277 -7.71 -6.45 2.88
C LEU A 277 -6.60 -7.39 2.37
N SER A 278 -5.60 -7.68 3.16
CA SER A 278 -4.53 -8.59 2.78
C SER A 278 -4.70 -9.96 3.42
N LEU A 279 -4.46 -11.01 2.62
CA LEU A 279 -4.47 -12.40 3.07
C LEU A 279 -3.03 -12.93 3.26
N ILE A 280 -2.12 -12.09 3.70
CA ILE A 280 -0.69 -12.41 3.86
C ILE A 280 -0.43 -13.57 4.83
N HIS A 281 -1.38 -13.85 5.71
CA HIS A 281 -1.34 -14.96 6.65
C HIS A 281 -1.28 -16.36 5.99
N ILE A 282 -1.58 -16.45 4.71
CA ILE A 282 -1.49 -17.70 3.96
C ILE A 282 -0.04 -18.09 3.70
N SER A 283 0.90 -17.15 3.83
CA SER A 283 2.32 -17.45 3.76
C SER A 283 2.74 -18.32 4.93
N GLU A 284 3.33 -19.46 4.64
CA GLU A 284 3.74 -20.45 5.65
C GLU A 284 4.76 -19.84 6.63
N PRO A 285 4.52 -19.89 7.94
CA PRO A 285 5.40 -19.29 8.94
C PRO A 285 6.79 -19.94 8.99
N THR A 286 6.95 -21.11 8.42
CA THR A 286 8.22 -21.83 8.34
C THR A 286 9.26 -21.15 7.43
N ARG A 287 8.85 -20.26 6.54
CA ARG A 287 9.74 -19.54 5.62
C ARG A 287 10.39 -18.31 6.23
N HIS A 288 9.95 -17.88 7.40
CA HIS A 288 10.35 -16.60 7.99
C HIS A 288 11.20 -16.72 9.25
N SER A 289 11.79 -17.86 9.50
CA SER A 289 12.53 -18.13 10.73
C SER A 289 13.93 -17.51 10.79
N LEU A 290 14.25 -16.55 9.95
CA LEU A 290 15.60 -16.04 9.82
C LEU A 290 15.78 -14.71 10.52
N ILE A 291 16.19 -14.80 11.77
CA ILE A 291 16.89 -13.71 12.44
C ILE A 291 18.37 -14.04 12.43
N SER A 292 19.15 -13.32 11.67
CA SER A 292 20.61 -13.34 11.76
C SER A 292 21.09 -12.34 12.79
#